data_33b03d4ee805aba7ef480eef428000a9
#
_entry.id   33b03d4ee805aba7ef480eef428000a9
#
_cell.length_a   1.000
_cell.length_b   1.000
_cell.length_c   1.000
_cell.angle_alpha   90.00
_cell.angle_beta   90.00
_cell.angle_gamma   90.00
#
_symmetry.space_group_name_H-M   'P 1'
#
loop_
_entity.id
_entity.type
_entity.pdbx_description
1 polymer ?
#
loop_
_entity_poly.entity_id
_entity_poly.type
_entity_poly.pdbx_seq_one_letter_code
_entity_poly.pdbx_strand_id
1 'polypeptide(L)'
;MNKIKIFGMSLAALTLASCSTPQKPAVDTAKPVESVSSAKRPVFDAAAESVASSGFNENVNVQQFIQYEVKNRRFSAEELRNFFNGVVYKGNIITIMYRPSTSRPWYEFRTGNSGEAKFNGGRQFYAANRAVIDDVARKYGVPAELIVAILGIETNYGKNTGSFRVADALSTLAF
;
A
#
# COMPACT_ATOMS: atom_id res chain seq x y z
N MET A 1 -50.73 63.89 21.80
CA MET A 1 -50.28 63.73 23.20
C MET A 1 -49.79 62.30 23.35
N ASN A 2 -48.47 62.12 23.45
CA ASN A 2 -47.84 61.14 24.34
C ASN A 2 -46.37 60.95 24.01
N LYS A 3 -45.66 61.44 24.78
CA LYS A 3 -44.41 61.25 25.55
C LYS A 3 -43.42 60.24 24.93
N ILE A 4 -42.36 60.86 24.43
CA ILE A 4 -41.05 60.29 24.15
C ILE A 4 -40.36 59.92 25.49
N LYS A 5 -39.97 58.65 25.64
CA LYS A 5 -39.02 58.26 26.69
C LYS A 5 -37.70 57.88 26.05
N ILE A 6 -36.74 58.74 26.28
CA ILE A 6 -35.33 58.50 26.01
C ILE A 6 -34.78 57.58 27.11
N PHE A 7 -34.22 56.44 26.76
CA PHE A 7 -33.48 55.60 27.69
C PHE A 7 -32.06 55.31 27.13
N GLY A 8 -31.19 55.67 27.92
CA GLY A 8 -29.78 55.59 28.13
C GLY A 8 -28.94 54.72 27.18
N MET A 9 -27.89 55.37 26.64
CA MET A 9 -26.71 54.75 26.08
C MET A 9 -25.95 54.01 27.16
N SER A 10 -25.79 52.70 26.99
CA SER A 10 -24.81 51.91 27.72
C SER A 10 -23.67 51.56 26.76
N LEU A 11 -22.54 52.15 27.02
CA LEU A 11 -21.29 51.97 26.28
C LEU A 11 -20.68 50.63 26.73
N ALA A 12 -20.92 49.57 25.96
CA ALA A 12 -20.25 48.30 26.19
C ALA A 12 -18.90 48.27 25.45
N ALA A 13 -17.85 48.25 26.23
CA ALA A 13 -16.47 48.14 25.75
C ALA A 13 -16.27 46.76 25.03
N LEU A 14 -15.99 46.79 23.73
CA LEU A 14 -15.51 45.61 23.01
C LEU A 14 -14.08 45.31 23.46
N THR A 15 -13.89 44.25 24.22
CA THR A 15 -12.59 43.64 24.43
C THR A 15 -12.20 42.87 23.18
N LEU A 16 -11.16 43.33 22.51
CA LEU A 16 -10.51 42.62 21.40
C LEU A 16 -9.90 41.31 21.94
N ALA A 17 -10.57 40.18 21.70
CA ALA A 17 -9.98 38.89 21.91
C ALA A 17 -8.87 38.68 20.87
N SER A 18 -7.62 38.71 21.32
CA SER A 18 -6.44 38.38 20.55
C SER A 18 -6.57 36.94 20.03
N CYS A 19 -6.71 36.77 18.71
CA CYS A 19 -6.60 35.47 18.07
C CYS A 19 -5.17 34.97 18.26
N SER A 20 -4.99 34.03 19.18
CA SER A 20 -3.75 33.26 19.25
C SER A 20 -3.65 32.37 18.00
N THR A 21 -2.65 32.65 17.17
CA THR A 21 -2.26 31.76 16.07
C THR A 21 -2.01 30.35 16.61
N PRO A 22 -2.54 29.29 15.98
CA PRO A 22 -2.22 27.93 16.40
C PRO A 22 -0.72 27.70 16.25
N GLN A 23 -0.07 27.45 17.36
CA GLN A 23 1.34 27.13 17.43
C GLN A 23 1.54 25.78 16.70
N LYS A 24 2.30 25.83 15.60
CA LYS A 24 2.72 24.63 14.85
C LYS A 24 3.37 23.67 15.84
N PRO A 25 2.93 22.40 15.93
CA PRO A 25 3.58 21.45 16.81
C PRO A 25 5.06 21.38 16.46
N ALA A 26 5.92 21.48 17.48
CA ALA A 26 7.35 21.31 17.33
C ALA A 26 7.57 19.93 16.67
N VAL A 27 8.20 19.94 15.50
CA VAL A 27 8.69 18.73 14.88
C VAL A 27 9.78 18.22 15.80
N ASP A 28 9.44 17.18 16.56
CA ASP A 28 10.42 16.42 17.32
C ASP A 28 11.49 15.97 16.32
N THR A 29 12.69 16.46 16.46
CA THR A 29 13.82 16.06 15.63
C THR A 29 14.07 14.59 15.95
N ALA A 30 13.47 13.73 15.15
CA ALA A 30 13.72 12.31 15.20
C ALA A 30 15.24 12.11 15.21
N LYS A 31 15.73 11.50 16.28
CA LYS A 31 17.12 11.04 16.36
C LYS A 31 17.45 10.32 15.05
N PRO A 32 18.67 10.51 14.50
CA PRO A 32 19.09 9.72 13.35
C PRO A 32 18.84 8.26 13.65
N VAL A 33 18.04 7.60 12.82
CA VAL A 33 17.88 6.15 12.89
C VAL A 33 19.29 5.60 12.69
N GLU A 34 19.85 5.03 13.76
CA GLU A 34 21.10 4.30 13.66
C GLU A 34 20.96 3.35 12.49
N SER A 35 21.95 3.42 11.59
CA SER A 35 22.06 2.49 10.49
C SER A 35 21.91 1.09 11.08
N VAL A 36 20.84 0.37 10.68
CA VAL A 36 20.65 -1.02 11.06
C VAL A 36 21.83 -1.78 10.45
N SER A 37 22.88 -1.86 11.24
CA SER A 37 24.06 -2.67 10.99
C SER A 37 23.60 -4.10 10.78
N SER A 38 23.86 -4.64 9.61
CA SER A 38 23.90 -6.04 9.20
C SER A 38 23.26 -7.01 10.21
N ALA A 39 21.95 -6.94 10.36
CA ALA A 39 21.20 -7.99 11.02
C ALA A 39 21.47 -9.28 10.23
N LYS A 40 22.10 -10.24 10.92
CA LYS A 40 22.37 -11.59 10.47
C LYS A 40 21.15 -12.09 9.68
N ARG A 41 21.31 -12.43 8.40
CA ARG A 41 20.25 -12.92 7.54
C ARG A 41 19.45 -13.98 8.31
N PRO A 42 18.13 -13.85 8.44
CA PRO A 42 17.36 -14.89 9.08
C PRO A 42 17.40 -16.19 8.25
N VAL A 43 17.10 -17.29 8.89
CA VAL A 43 17.17 -18.70 8.47
C VAL A 43 16.48 -19.05 7.12
N PHE A 44 16.03 -18.06 6.34
CA PHE A 44 15.42 -18.24 5.03
C PHE A 44 16.34 -18.82 3.94
N ASP A 45 17.67 -18.66 4.07
CA ASP A 45 18.59 -19.11 3.04
C ASP A 45 18.61 -20.65 2.88
N ALA A 46 18.52 -21.41 3.97
CA ALA A 46 18.55 -22.87 3.91
C ALA A 46 17.24 -23.48 3.38
N ALA A 47 16.09 -22.89 3.73
CA ALA A 47 14.79 -23.33 3.21
C ALA A 47 14.65 -22.98 1.72
N ALA A 48 15.11 -21.81 1.32
CA ALA A 48 15.12 -21.36 -0.06
C ALA A 48 15.99 -22.24 -0.96
N GLU A 49 17.16 -22.68 -0.48
CA GLU A 49 18.07 -23.55 -1.20
C GLU A 49 17.49 -24.96 -1.39
N SER A 50 16.76 -25.47 -0.38
CA SER A 50 16.08 -26.77 -0.48
C SER A 50 14.94 -26.77 -1.48
N VAL A 51 14.13 -25.69 -1.53
CA VAL A 51 13.04 -25.56 -2.51
C VAL A 51 13.57 -25.40 -3.93
N ALA A 52 14.67 -24.67 -4.10
CA ALA A 52 15.30 -24.48 -5.40
C ALA A 52 15.84 -25.79 -6.00
N SER A 53 16.24 -26.75 -5.15
CA SER A 53 16.82 -28.03 -5.59
C SER A 53 15.81 -29.16 -5.72
N SER A 54 14.81 -29.27 -4.84
CA SER A 54 13.89 -30.40 -4.76
C SER A 54 12.44 -30.11 -5.14
N GLY A 55 12.10 -28.82 -5.32
CA GLY A 55 10.73 -28.37 -5.60
C GLY A 55 9.86 -28.20 -4.35
N PHE A 56 8.74 -27.54 -4.53
CA PHE A 56 7.85 -27.14 -3.41
C PHE A 56 7.23 -28.33 -2.69
N ASN A 57 6.86 -29.41 -3.40
CA ASN A 57 6.21 -30.55 -2.76
C ASN A 57 7.11 -31.33 -1.78
N GLU A 58 8.42 -31.23 -1.94
CA GLU A 58 9.39 -31.84 -1.02
C GLU A 58 9.65 -30.98 0.22
N ASN A 59 9.22 -29.73 0.21
CA ASN A 59 9.39 -28.82 1.34
C ASN A 59 8.46 -29.20 2.50
N VAL A 60 9.02 -29.36 3.70
CA VAL A 60 8.27 -29.78 4.89
C VAL A 60 7.17 -28.78 5.28
N ASN A 61 7.40 -27.49 5.09
CA ASN A 61 6.40 -26.46 5.40
C ASN A 61 5.23 -26.52 4.42
N VAL A 62 5.47 -26.82 3.15
CA VAL A 62 4.43 -27.04 2.14
C VAL A 62 3.61 -28.27 2.49
N GLN A 63 4.25 -29.36 2.91
CA GLN A 63 3.53 -30.56 3.33
C GLN A 63 2.65 -30.28 4.54
N GLN A 64 3.14 -29.56 5.53
CA GLN A 64 2.35 -29.14 6.70
C GLN A 64 1.19 -28.24 6.31
N PHE A 65 1.42 -27.30 5.40
CA PHE A 65 0.37 -26.43 4.85
C PHE A 65 -0.72 -27.23 4.15
N ILE A 66 -0.34 -28.20 3.29
CA ILE A 66 -1.30 -29.10 2.61
C ILE A 66 -2.13 -29.86 3.65
N GLN A 67 -1.51 -30.44 4.66
CA GLN A 67 -2.23 -31.16 5.72
C GLN A 67 -3.23 -30.25 6.45
N TYR A 68 -2.81 -29.03 6.78
CA TYR A 68 -3.66 -28.05 7.45
C TYR A 68 -4.87 -27.67 6.58
N GLU A 69 -4.68 -27.36 5.31
CA GLU A 69 -5.74 -26.95 4.39
C GLU A 69 -6.75 -28.06 4.11
N VAL A 70 -6.27 -29.30 3.96
CA VAL A 70 -7.13 -30.48 3.79
C VAL A 70 -8.01 -30.69 5.04
N LYS A 71 -7.42 -30.57 6.22
CA LYS A 71 -8.13 -30.78 7.48
C LYS A 71 -9.15 -29.67 7.79
N ASN A 72 -8.78 -28.42 7.53
CA ASN A 72 -9.55 -27.27 8.04
C ASN A 72 -10.38 -26.56 6.99
N ARG A 73 -10.02 -26.63 5.70
CA ARG A 73 -10.66 -25.87 4.61
C ARG A 73 -11.21 -26.73 3.47
N ARG A 74 -11.21 -28.05 3.61
CA ARG A 74 -11.78 -29.01 2.66
C ARG A 74 -11.15 -28.99 1.26
N PHE A 75 -9.91 -28.56 1.15
CA PHE A 75 -9.15 -28.76 -0.09
C PHE A 75 -8.79 -30.24 -0.27
N SER A 76 -8.68 -30.67 -1.53
CA SER A 76 -8.12 -31.98 -1.85
C SER A 76 -6.59 -31.96 -1.74
N ALA A 77 -5.99 -32.97 -1.12
CA ALA A 77 -4.53 -33.09 -1.07
C ALA A 77 -3.91 -33.20 -2.46
N GLU A 78 -4.62 -33.84 -3.39
CA GLU A 78 -4.18 -34.01 -4.77
C GLU A 78 -4.18 -32.67 -5.52
N GLU A 79 -5.24 -31.87 -5.39
CA GLU A 79 -5.32 -30.53 -5.98
C GLU A 79 -4.18 -29.62 -5.50
N LEU A 80 -3.89 -29.63 -4.21
CA LEU A 80 -2.82 -28.82 -3.65
C LEU A 80 -1.43 -29.30 -4.11
N ARG A 81 -1.18 -30.61 -4.17
CA ARG A 81 0.07 -31.14 -4.71
C ARG A 81 0.24 -30.80 -6.19
N ASN A 82 -0.82 -30.93 -6.97
CA ASN A 82 -0.82 -30.55 -8.39
C ASN A 82 -0.56 -29.04 -8.57
N PHE A 83 -1.13 -28.20 -7.70
CA PHE A 83 -0.82 -26.76 -7.69
C PHE A 83 0.68 -26.52 -7.45
N PHE A 84 1.25 -27.11 -6.39
CA PHE A 84 2.66 -26.92 -6.03
C PHE A 84 3.64 -27.56 -7.04
N ASN A 85 3.25 -28.62 -7.77
CA ASN A 85 4.03 -29.15 -8.90
C ASN A 85 4.23 -28.11 -10.01
N GLY A 86 3.25 -27.22 -10.20
CA GLY A 86 3.31 -26.17 -11.20
C GLY A 86 3.98 -24.87 -10.72
N VAL A 87 4.45 -24.80 -9.48
CA VAL A 87 5.06 -23.60 -8.90
C VAL A 87 6.57 -23.62 -9.09
N VAL A 88 7.13 -22.48 -9.48
CA VAL A 88 8.57 -22.30 -9.72
C VAL A 88 9.13 -21.31 -8.72
N TYR A 89 10.19 -21.71 -7.99
CA TYR A 89 10.92 -20.85 -7.09
C TYR A 89 11.57 -19.66 -7.80
N LYS A 90 11.43 -18.46 -7.28
CA LYS A 90 11.93 -17.20 -7.85
C LYS A 90 12.84 -16.46 -6.87
N GLY A 91 14.07 -16.90 -6.72
CA GLY A 91 15.04 -16.32 -5.77
C GLY A 91 15.28 -14.81 -5.93
N ASN A 92 15.06 -14.25 -7.12
CA ASN A 92 15.14 -12.81 -7.35
C ASN A 92 14.05 -12.03 -6.61
N ILE A 93 12.90 -12.63 -6.32
CA ILE A 93 11.84 -12.01 -5.50
C ILE A 93 12.35 -11.74 -4.08
N ILE A 94 13.05 -12.71 -3.50
CA ILE A 94 13.67 -12.56 -2.18
C ILE A 94 14.65 -11.37 -2.18
N THR A 95 15.49 -11.27 -3.22
CA THR A 95 16.44 -10.16 -3.37
C THR A 95 15.72 -8.80 -3.45
N ILE A 96 14.61 -8.72 -4.21
CA ILE A 96 13.79 -7.51 -4.33
C ILE A 96 13.19 -7.12 -2.97
N MET A 97 12.69 -8.09 -2.20
CA MET A 97 12.09 -7.82 -0.87
C MET A 97 13.12 -7.31 0.14
N TYR A 98 14.38 -7.74 0.06
CA TYR A 98 15.45 -7.21 0.92
C TYR A 98 15.92 -5.81 0.54
N ARG A 99 15.60 -5.33 -0.67
CA ARG A 99 15.95 -3.98 -1.14
C ARG A 99 14.72 -3.27 -1.71
N PRO A 100 13.72 -2.97 -0.87
CA PRO A 100 12.50 -2.34 -1.36
C PRO A 100 12.81 -0.94 -1.90
N SER A 101 12.18 -0.59 -3.02
CA SER A 101 12.31 0.75 -3.62
C SER A 101 11.81 1.86 -2.69
N THR A 102 11.02 1.50 -1.67
CA THR A 102 10.51 2.40 -0.62
C THR A 102 11.56 2.82 0.41
N SER A 103 12.74 2.20 0.43
CA SER A 103 13.86 2.62 1.30
C SER A 103 14.57 3.90 0.85
N ARG A 104 14.12 4.49 -0.27
CA ARG A 104 14.63 5.79 -0.76
C ARG A 104 14.13 6.94 0.12
N PRO A 105 14.88 8.06 0.22
CA PRO A 105 14.40 9.28 0.84
C PRO A 105 13.08 9.75 0.21
N TRP A 106 12.21 10.36 1.03
CA TRP A 106 10.88 10.79 0.59
C TRP A 106 10.91 11.70 -0.66
N TYR A 107 11.87 12.60 -0.76
CA TYR A 107 11.97 13.52 -1.90
C TYR A 107 12.23 12.80 -3.23
N GLU A 108 13.02 11.71 -3.22
CA GLU A 108 13.26 10.88 -4.41
C GLU A 108 12.04 10.01 -4.74
N PHE A 109 11.45 9.39 -3.71
CA PHE A 109 10.23 8.57 -3.87
C PHE A 109 9.08 9.40 -4.43
N ARG A 110 8.85 10.59 -3.89
CA ARG A 110 7.80 11.50 -4.34
C ARG A 110 7.97 11.88 -5.81
N THR A 111 9.19 12.25 -6.23
CA THR A 111 9.47 12.69 -7.60
C THR A 111 9.10 11.61 -8.63
N GLY A 112 9.37 10.34 -8.34
CA GLY A 112 9.00 9.22 -9.20
C GLY A 112 7.48 8.93 -9.26
N ASN A 113 6.73 9.33 -8.23
CA ASN A 113 5.32 8.99 -8.10
C ASN A 113 4.33 10.15 -8.34
N SER A 114 4.79 11.40 -8.44
CA SER A 114 3.94 12.58 -8.60
C SER A 114 4.39 13.50 -9.74
N GLY A 115 5.01 12.95 -10.78
CA GLY A 115 5.42 13.71 -11.98
C GLY A 115 4.27 14.03 -12.93
N GLU A 116 4.46 15.08 -13.75
CA GLU A 116 3.50 15.55 -14.77
C GLU A 116 3.00 14.40 -15.68
N ALA A 117 3.89 13.48 -16.04
CA ALA A 117 3.54 12.31 -16.86
C ALA A 117 2.49 11.40 -16.19
N LYS A 118 2.54 11.24 -14.86
CA LYS A 118 1.52 10.48 -14.13
C LYS A 118 0.18 11.19 -14.08
N PHE A 119 0.17 12.51 -13.84
CA PHE A 119 -1.07 13.28 -13.86
C PHE A 119 -1.75 13.25 -15.23
N ASN A 120 -0.99 13.42 -16.30
CA ASN A 120 -1.51 13.33 -17.65
C ASN A 120 -1.99 11.93 -18.00
N GLY A 121 -1.28 10.89 -17.56
CA GLY A 121 -1.73 9.49 -17.67
C GLY A 121 -3.05 9.24 -16.95
N GLY A 122 -3.24 9.81 -15.76
CA GLY A 122 -4.49 9.72 -15.01
C GLY A 122 -5.66 10.39 -15.70
N ARG A 123 -5.46 11.60 -16.25
CA ARG A 123 -6.50 12.31 -17.01
C ARG A 123 -6.93 11.52 -18.24
N GLN A 124 -5.97 10.97 -18.98
CA GLN A 124 -6.24 10.14 -20.16
C GLN A 124 -6.98 8.85 -19.79
N PHE A 125 -6.52 8.16 -18.73
CA PHE A 125 -7.15 6.95 -18.26
C PHE A 125 -8.59 7.18 -17.78
N TYR A 126 -8.83 8.26 -17.01
CA TYR A 126 -10.18 8.65 -16.60
C TYR A 126 -11.08 8.96 -17.79
N ALA A 127 -10.61 9.77 -18.75
CA ALA A 127 -11.38 10.11 -19.94
C ALA A 127 -11.80 8.86 -20.73
N ALA A 128 -10.88 7.90 -20.90
CA ALA A 128 -11.13 6.65 -21.61
C ALA A 128 -12.10 5.70 -20.89
N ASN A 129 -12.16 5.76 -19.53
CA ASN A 129 -12.92 4.81 -18.71
C ASN A 129 -14.00 5.51 -17.87
N ARG A 130 -14.38 6.72 -18.22
CA ARG A 130 -15.24 7.61 -17.41
C ARG A 130 -16.53 6.94 -16.96
N ALA A 131 -17.25 6.31 -17.87
CA ALA A 131 -18.55 5.71 -17.56
C ALA A 131 -18.45 4.66 -16.44
N VAL A 132 -17.46 3.77 -16.52
CA VAL A 132 -17.23 2.72 -15.52
C VAL A 132 -16.76 3.30 -14.21
N ILE A 133 -15.81 4.25 -14.24
CA ILE A 133 -15.26 4.86 -13.01
C ILE A 133 -16.33 5.65 -12.28
N ASP A 134 -17.13 6.46 -12.97
CA ASP A 134 -18.22 7.24 -12.39
C ASP A 134 -19.32 6.33 -11.81
N ASP A 135 -19.61 5.20 -12.45
CA ASP A 135 -20.57 4.22 -11.94
C ASP A 135 -20.08 3.56 -10.65
N VAL A 136 -18.84 3.10 -10.62
CA VAL A 136 -18.20 2.54 -9.42
C VAL A 136 -18.14 3.59 -8.30
N ALA A 137 -17.74 4.82 -8.62
CA ALA A 137 -17.67 5.92 -7.67
C ALA A 137 -19.02 6.17 -6.99
N ARG A 138 -20.12 6.24 -7.76
CA ARG A 138 -21.48 6.39 -7.23
C ARG A 138 -21.91 5.18 -6.40
N LYS A 139 -21.64 3.98 -6.89
CA LYS A 139 -22.09 2.73 -6.24
C LYS A 139 -21.45 2.51 -4.88
N TYR A 140 -20.16 2.84 -4.76
CA TYR A 140 -19.37 2.58 -3.54
C TYR A 140 -19.08 3.83 -2.72
N GLY A 141 -19.48 5.01 -3.15
CA GLY A 141 -19.26 6.27 -2.44
C GLY A 141 -17.78 6.69 -2.41
N VAL A 142 -17.00 6.27 -3.38
CA VAL A 142 -15.56 6.59 -3.47
C VAL A 142 -15.33 7.63 -4.57
N PRO A 143 -14.61 8.75 -4.31
CA PRO A 143 -14.29 9.74 -5.34
C PRO A 143 -13.59 9.11 -6.56
N ALA A 144 -14.01 9.49 -7.75
CA ALA A 144 -13.44 8.99 -9.01
C ALA A 144 -11.93 9.24 -9.11
N GLU A 145 -11.49 10.40 -8.62
CA GLU A 145 -10.08 10.79 -8.58
C GLU A 145 -9.23 9.85 -7.72
N LEU A 146 -9.80 9.38 -6.61
CA LEU A 146 -9.11 8.44 -5.72
C LEU A 146 -8.95 7.08 -6.38
N ILE A 147 -9.98 6.60 -7.07
CA ILE A 147 -9.91 5.34 -7.83
C ILE A 147 -8.80 5.42 -8.88
N VAL A 148 -8.77 6.50 -9.66
CA VAL A 148 -7.76 6.73 -10.70
C VAL A 148 -6.35 6.86 -10.11
N ALA A 149 -6.21 7.58 -8.99
CA ALA A 149 -4.92 7.75 -8.32
C ALA A 149 -4.34 6.42 -7.84
N ILE A 150 -5.14 5.57 -7.20
CA ILE A 150 -4.72 4.23 -6.76
C ILE A 150 -4.29 3.38 -7.96
N LEU A 151 -5.10 3.32 -9.02
CA LEU A 151 -4.75 2.57 -10.24
C LEU A 151 -3.45 3.08 -10.87
N GLY A 152 -3.20 4.38 -10.79
CA GLY A 152 -1.97 5.00 -11.26
C GLY A 152 -0.74 4.60 -10.44
N ILE A 153 -0.87 4.53 -9.12
CA ILE A 153 0.22 4.13 -8.21
C ILE A 153 0.53 2.64 -8.38
N GLU A 154 -0.49 1.80 -8.31
CA GLU A 154 -0.33 0.35 -8.28
C GLU A 154 0.12 -0.24 -9.62
N THR A 155 -0.45 0.22 -10.72
CA THR A 155 -0.26 -0.44 -12.01
C THR A 155 0.15 0.51 -13.15
N ASN A 156 0.41 1.78 -12.85
CA ASN A 156 0.60 2.80 -13.89
C ASN A 156 -0.52 2.76 -14.94
N TYR A 157 -1.76 2.76 -14.45
CA TYR A 157 -2.99 2.70 -15.27
C TYR A 157 -3.09 1.41 -16.10
N GLY A 158 -2.77 0.28 -15.50
CA GLY A 158 -2.80 -1.04 -16.13
C GLY A 158 -1.59 -1.38 -17.04
N LYS A 159 -0.62 -0.47 -17.17
CA LYS A 159 0.59 -0.68 -17.98
C LYS A 159 1.62 -1.57 -17.30
N ASN A 160 1.57 -1.69 -15.98
CA ASN A 160 2.47 -2.51 -15.17
C ASN A 160 1.65 -3.34 -14.19
N THR A 161 1.44 -4.60 -14.51
CA THR A 161 0.71 -5.56 -13.68
C THR A 161 1.65 -6.58 -13.00
N GLY A 162 2.95 -6.34 -13.09
CA GLY A 162 3.98 -7.25 -12.61
C GLY A 162 4.39 -8.29 -13.66
N SER A 163 5.57 -8.89 -13.44
CA SER A 163 6.16 -9.88 -14.35
C SER A 163 6.21 -11.29 -13.76
N PHE A 164 5.85 -11.43 -12.48
CA PHE A 164 5.85 -12.72 -11.81
C PHE A 164 4.45 -13.32 -11.78
N ARG A 165 4.37 -14.63 -12.00
CA ARG A 165 3.16 -15.39 -11.74
C ARG A 165 2.88 -15.36 -10.23
N VAL A 166 1.65 -15.00 -9.82
CA VAL A 166 1.28 -14.84 -8.42
C VAL A 166 1.56 -16.09 -7.59
N ALA A 167 1.27 -17.27 -8.14
CA ALA A 167 1.57 -18.55 -7.50
C ALA A 167 3.06 -18.71 -7.17
N ASP A 168 3.94 -18.39 -8.13
CA ASP A 168 5.39 -18.48 -7.93
C ASP A 168 5.87 -17.48 -6.88
N ALA A 169 5.37 -16.23 -6.97
CA ALA A 169 5.78 -15.17 -6.05
C ALA A 169 5.35 -15.46 -4.61
N LEU A 170 4.08 -15.78 -4.40
CA LEU A 170 3.56 -16.03 -3.05
C LEU A 170 4.15 -17.31 -2.45
N SER A 171 4.29 -18.38 -3.22
CA SER A 171 4.92 -19.61 -2.71
C SER A 171 6.40 -19.41 -2.39
N THR A 172 7.14 -18.65 -3.20
CA THR A 172 8.54 -18.31 -2.93
C THR A 172 8.70 -17.50 -1.63
N LEU A 173 7.74 -16.63 -1.31
CA LEU A 173 7.79 -15.80 -0.10
C LEU A 173 7.27 -16.52 1.14
N ALA A 174 6.40 -17.53 0.97
CA ALA A 174 5.76 -18.23 2.08
C ALA A 174 6.56 -19.44 2.58
N PHE A 175 7.33 -20.08 1.71
CA PHE A 175 8.02 -21.34 1.96
C PHE A 175 9.50 -21.25 1.58
#